data_2030c646d5b4c718bbe780f518cd261a
#
_entry.id   2030c646d5b4c718bbe780f518cd261a
#
_cell.length_a   1.000
_cell.length_b   1.000
_cell.length_c   1.000
_cell.angle_alpha   90.00
_cell.angle_beta   90.00
_cell.angle_gamma   90.00
#
_symmetry.space_group_name_H-M   'P 1'
#
loop_
_entity.id
_entity.type
_entity.pdbx_description
1 polymer ?
#
loop_
_entity_poly.entity_id
_entity_poly.type
_entity_poly.pdbx_seq_one_letter_code
_entity_poly.pdbx_strand_id
1 'polypeptide(L)'
;GDLVEILPNNICSKIRGLQSHGKNTQIICRGDRAAVNLLNIKLKNFHRGSVIATPKTINNTKKIIAKINMINTTNWILKHNQRVRLHFGTDEILGRVVIKRKNQFKKNQKGNILLLLESQIPISLDDKFVMRSYSPMNTIGGGIVLYHFEDDYIINKSNFIDNIPLNPKERFFFLVNCSWEKPKTSKEWKKVFIKYYDKVDNWCEDLSLKKSKSDIIFSLNSIERGKTKMKIFFKEFHSRNSLRNGVPIETIFSSTDWPQ
;
A
#
# COMPACT_ATOMS: atom_id res chain seq x y z
N GLY A 1 26.45 8.46 11.37
CA GLY A 1 25.51 9.34 11.61
C GLY A 1 24.26 9.46 10.76
N ASP A 2 23.74 8.38 10.13
CA ASP A 2 22.56 8.45 9.28
C ASP A 2 21.30 8.85 10.06
N LEU A 3 20.49 9.72 9.45
CA LEU A 3 19.18 10.08 9.98
C LEU A 3 18.21 8.97 9.69
N VAL A 4 17.50 8.51 10.69
CA VAL A 4 16.50 7.44 10.61
C VAL A 4 15.20 7.84 11.29
N GLU A 5 14.12 7.18 10.89
CA GLU A 5 12.79 7.29 11.48
C GLU A 5 12.38 5.95 12.09
N ILE A 6 11.85 6.00 13.30
CA ILE A 6 11.34 4.83 14.02
C ILE A 6 9.83 4.80 13.87
N LEU A 7 9.33 3.75 13.27
CA LEU A 7 7.92 3.50 13.01
C LEU A 7 7.36 2.44 13.96
N PRO A 8 6.08 2.50 14.34
CA PRO A 8 5.03 3.39 13.82
C PRO A 8 4.96 4.78 14.47
N ASN A 9 5.82 5.10 15.44
CA ASN A 9 5.73 6.33 16.22
C ASN A 9 6.25 7.59 15.50
N ASN A 10 6.81 7.46 14.29
CA ASN A 10 7.36 8.55 13.48
C ASN A 10 8.42 9.41 14.20
N ILE A 11 9.28 8.77 14.99
CA ILE A 11 10.32 9.44 15.77
C ILE A 11 11.62 9.45 14.97
N CYS A 12 12.12 10.64 14.66
CA CYS A 12 13.42 10.81 14.00
C CYS A 12 14.57 10.71 14.99
N SER A 13 15.64 10.03 14.60
CA SER A 13 16.88 9.92 15.37
C SER A 13 18.08 9.77 14.44
N LYS A 14 19.28 9.89 15.00
CA LYS A 14 20.55 9.59 14.32
C LYS A 14 21.16 8.30 14.83
N ILE A 15 21.75 7.53 13.94
CA ILE A 15 22.52 6.36 14.31
C ILE A 15 23.86 6.83 14.93
N ARG A 16 24.11 6.43 16.18
CA ARG A 16 25.36 6.70 16.89
C ARG A 16 26.40 5.61 16.69
N GLY A 17 25.97 4.37 16.54
CA GLY A 17 26.86 3.25 16.36
C GLY A 17 26.13 2.01 15.89
N LEU A 18 26.84 1.13 15.23
CA LEU A 18 26.37 -0.13 14.69
C LEU A 18 27.24 -1.28 15.20
N GLN A 19 26.59 -2.40 15.51
CA GLN A 19 27.28 -3.67 15.82
C GLN A 19 26.61 -4.82 15.07
N SER A 20 27.42 -5.74 14.59
CA SER A 20 27.00 -7.03 14.05
C SER A 20 27.81 -8.14 14.72
N HIS A 21 27.15 -9.20 15.18
CA HIS A 21 27.77 -10.33 15.88
C HIS A 21 28.71 -9.91 17.04
N GLY A 22 28.32 -8.87 17.78
CA GLY A 22 29.08 -8.36 18.95
C GLY A 22 30.32 -7.51 18.57
N LYS A 23 30.56 -7.22 17.30
CA LYS A 23 31.66 -6.39 16.82
C LYS A 23 31.15 -5.07 16.27
N ASN A 24 31.86 -3.99 16.56
CA ASN A 24 31.57 -2.68 15.96
C ASN A 24 31.77 -2.73 14.46
N THR A 25 30.86 -2.14 13.70
CA THR A 25 30.93 -2.02 12.25
C THR A 25 30.46 -0.65 11.78
N GLN A 26 30.89 -0.25 10.61
CA GLN A 26 30.41 1.00 9.98
C GLN A 26 29.25 0.76 9.02
N ILE A 27 29.08 -0.48 8.54
CA ILE A 27 28.09 -0.84 7.54
C ILE A 27 27.37 -2.10 7.98
N ILE A 28 26.04 -2.13 7.81
CA ILE A 28 25.17 -3.29 7.96
C ILE A 28 24.55 -3.59 6.61
N CYS A 29 24.64 -4.83 6.16
CA CYS A 29 24.06 -5.29 4.91
C CYS A 29 22.71 -5.99 5.14
N ARG A 30 21.94 -6.10 4.07
CA ARG A 30 20.67 -6.83 4.09
C ARG A 30 20.91 -8.30 4.47
N GLY A 31 20.21 -8.76 5.50
CA GLY A 31 20.35 -10.10 6.06
C GLY A 31 21.19 -10.18 7.33
N ASP A 32 21.93 -9.14 7.65
CA ASP A 32 22.72 -9.08 8.89
C ASP A 32 21.83 -8.91 10.13
N ARG A 33 22.27 -9.49 11.23
CA ARG A 33 21.74 -9.17 12.55
C ARG A 33 22.47 -7.94 13.08
N ALA A 34 21.74 -6.84 13.21
CA ALA A 34 22.27 -5.56 13.63
C ALA A 34 21.83 -5.16 15.04
N ALA A 35 22.77 -4.66 15.84
CA ALA A 35 22.47 -3.85 17.01
C ALA A 35 22.72 -2.38 16.62
N VAL A 36 21.68 -1.56 16.74
CA VAL A 36 21.71 -0.15 16.32
C VAL A 36 21.57 0.74 17.56
N ASN A 37 22.59 1.56 17.82
CA ASN A 37 22.55 2.56 18.88
C ASN A 37 22.00 3.87 18.31
N LEU A 38 20.89 4.33 18.87
CA LEU A 38 20.16 5.54 18.43
C LEU A 38 20.36 6.69 19.43
N LEU A 39 20.51 7.89 18.91
CA LEU A 39 20.72 9.09 19.71
C LEU A 39 19.41 9.56 20.35
N ASN A 40 19.45 9.87 21.66
CA ASN A 40 18.34 10.50 22.41
C ASN A 40 16.99 9.76 22.35
N ILE A 41 16.98 8.44 22.18
CA ILE A 41 15.77 7.63 22.19
C ILE A 41 15.59 6.96 23.55
N LYS A 42 14.38 7.06 24.10
CA LYS A 42 13.98 6.34 25.30
C LYS A 42 13.38 4.99 24.92
N LEU A 43 13.63 3.94 25.75
CA LEU A 43 13.10 2.58 25.51
C LEU A 43 11.57 2.54 25.33
N LYS A 44 10.82 3.41 25.99
CA LYS A 44 9.36 3.53 25.83
C LYS A 44 8.89 3.97 24.43
N ASN A 45 9.80 4.45 23.60
CA ASN A 45 9.48 4.99 22.27
C ASN A 45 9.45 3.92 21.19
N PHE A 46 9.81 2.68 21.50
CA PHE A 46 9.73 1.57 20.57
C PHE A 46 9.39 0.27 21.30
N HIS A 47 8.85 -0.66 20.56
CA HIS A 47 8.45 -1.98 21.02
C HIS A 47 8.92 -3.04 20.02
N ARG A 48 8.76 -4.29 20.37
CA ARG A 48 9.01 -5.39 19.44
C ARG A 48 8.10 -5.22 18.21
N GLY A 49 8.68 -5.24 17.02
CA GLY A 49 7.97 -4.94 15.76
C GLY A 49 8.18 -3.53 15.23
N SER A 50 8.75 -2.62 16.03
CA SER A 50 9.16 -1.31 15.51
C SER A 50 10.18 -1.45 14.37
N VAL A 51 10.06 -0.59 13.37
CA VAL A 51 10.91 -0.58 12.17
C VAL A 51 11.72 0.70 12.12
N ILE A 52 13.01 0.56 11.81
CA ILE A 52 13.89 1.68 11.51
C ILE A 52 13.97 1.82 9.98
N ALA A 53 13.69 3.00 9.48
CA ALA A 53 13.73 3.31 8.04
C ALA A 53 14.37 4.67 7.77
N THR A 54 14.72 4.93 6.54
CA THR A 54 15.01 6.28 6.06
C THR A 54 13.76 7.14 6.22
N PRO A 55 13.85 8.39 6.71
CA PRO A 55 12.69 9.21 6.97
C PRO A 55 11.77 9.35 5.76
N LYS A 56 10.46 9.24 5.99
CA LYS A 56 9.40 9.41 4.98
C LYS A 56 9.40 8.38 3.84
N THR A 57 10.08 7.23 4.01
CA THR A 57 10.12 6.17 2.96
C THR A 57 9.06 5.10 3.17
N ILE A 58 8.65 4.84 4.40
CA ILE A 58 7.62 3.86 4.74
C ILE A 58 6.48 4.58 5.46
N ASN A 59 5.25 4.27 5.08
CA ASN A 59 4.06 4.82 5.72
C ASN A 59 3.44 3.80 6.67
N ASN A 60 2.86 4.31 7.76
CA ASN A 60 2.01 3.52 8.63
C ASN A 60 0.62 3.36 8.00
N THR A 61 0.04 2.18 8.12
CA THR A 61 -1.31 1.90 7.62
C THR A 61 -2.12 1.05 8.57
N LYS A 62 -3.45 1.16 8.47
CA LYS A 62 -4.43 0.25 9.09
C LYS A 62 -5.19 -0.59 8.07
N LYS A 63 -4.99 -0.36 6.76
CA LYS A 63 -5.75 -1.02 5.71
C LYS A 63 -4.82 -1.60 4.66
N ILE A 64 -4.92 -2.92 4.44
CA ILE A 64 -4.04 -3.67 3.56
C ILE A 64 -4.86 -4.58 2.67
N ILE A 65 -4.58 -4.59 1.37
CA ILE A 65 -4.98 -5.71 0.51
C ILE A 65 -3.87 -6.74 0.50
N ALA A 66 -4.23 -7.97 0.74
CA ALA A 66 -3.30 -9.08 0.76
C ALA A 66 -3.84 -10.26 -0.05
N LYS A 67 -2.93 -10.99 -0.71
CA LYS A 67 -3.23 -12.33 -1.22
C LYS A 67 -2.93 -13.33 -0.13
N ILE A 68 -3.95 -14.07 0.29
CA ILE A 68 -3.82 -15.11 1.31
C ILE A 68 -3.78 -16.50 0.71
N ASN A 69 -3.18 -17.42 1.46
CA ASN A 69 -3.20 -18.85 1.24
C ASN A 69 -3.55 -19.54 2.56
N MET A 70 -4.67 -20.25 2.59
CA MET A 70 -5.07 -21.10 3.72
C MET A 70 -4.26 -22.38 3.70
N ILE A 71 -3.66 -22.79 4.83
CA ILE A 71 -2.86 -24.00 4.91
C ILE A 71 -3.74 -25.26 4.82
N ASN A 72 -3.14 -26.35 4.39
CA ASN A 72 -3.83 -27.63 4.19
C ASN A 72 -4.13 -28.37 5.49
N THR A 73 -3.40 -28.09 6.57
CA THR A 73 -3.53 -28.72 7.87
C THR A 73 -4.64 -28.12 8.74
N THR A 74 -5.23 -26.99 8.33
CA THR A 74 -6.30 -26.36 9.10
C THR A 74 -7.69 -26.85 8.65
N ASN A 75 -8.56 -27.09 9.63
CA ASN A 75 -10.00 -27.22 9.41
C ASN A 75 -10.75 -25.90 9.62
N TRP A 76 -10.02 -24.82 9.87
CA TRP A 76 -10.59 -23.49 10.10
C TRP A 76 -11.20 -22.92 8.83
N ILE A 77 -12.40 -22.37 8.97
CA ILE A 77 -13.08 -21.63 7.92
C ILE A 77 -12.96 -20.15 8.24
N LEU A 78 -12.25 -19.42 7.36
CA LEU A 78 -12.09 -17.96 7.49
C LEU A 78 -13.33 -17.29 6.90
N LYS A 79 -14.10 -16.61 7.74
CA LYS A 79 -15.35 -15.93 7.36
C LYS A 79 -15.14 -14.42 7.18
N HIS A 80 -16.07 -13.79 6.44
CA HIS A 80 -16.13 -12.33 6.35
C HIS A 80 -16.26 -11.70 7.74
N ASN A 81 -15.59 -10.57 7.96
CA ASN A 81 -15.53 -9.80 9.21
C ASN A 81 -14.94 -10.53 10.43
N GLN A 82 -14.31 -11.69 10.21
CA GLN A 82 -13.69 -12.46 11.28
C GLN A 82 -12.42 -11.77 11.79
N ARG A 83 -12.24 -11.76 13.12
CA ARG A 83 -11.05 -11.25 13.79
C ARG A 83 -9.94 -12.29 13.73
N VAL A 84 -8.74 -11.88 13.37
CA VAL A 84 -7.56 -12.74 13.23
C VAL A 84 -6.33 -12.08 13.86
N ARG A 85 -5.32 -12.89 14.17
CA ARG A 85 -3.98 -12.43 14.55
C ARG A 85 -3.08 -12.48 13.33
N LEU A 86 -2.35 -11.41 13.09
CA LEU A 86 -1.46 -11.24 11.97
C LEU A 86 -0.04 -10.99 12.51
N HIS A 87 0.91 -11.76 12.01
CA HIS A 87 2.32 -11.63 12.39
C HIS A 87 3.11 -11.10 11.19
N PHE A 88 3.54 -9.84 11.28
CA PHE A 88 4.41 -9.18 10.32
C PHE A 88 5.81 -9.07 10.91
N GLY A 89 6.79 -9.83 10.37
CA GLY A 89 8.12 -9.91 10.98
C GLY A 89 8.04 -10.36 12.45
N THR A 90 8.38 -9.47 13.37
CA THR A 90 8.34 -9.72 14.82
C THR A 90 7.13 -9.11 15.52
N ASP A 91 6.29 -8.38 14.80
CA ASP A 91 5.08 -7.75 15.34
C ASP A 91 3.86 -8.68 15.28
N GLU A 92 2.98 -8.56 16.28
CA GLU A 92 1.67 -9.23 16.33
C GLU A 92 0.58 -8.17 16.39
N ILE A 93 -0.33 -8.21 15.41
CA ILE A 93 -1.41 -7.25 15.33
C ILE A 93 -2.75 -7.95 15.10
N LEU A 94 -3.79 -7.40 15.67
CA LEU A 94 -5.16 -7.87 15.45
C LEU A 94 -5.78 -7.14 14.26
N GLY A 95 -6.62 -7.84 13.52
CA GLY A 95 -7.34 -7.25 12.40
C GLY A 95 -8.58 -8.03 12.04
N ARG A 96 -9.41 -7.42 11.21
CA ARG A 96 -10.62 -8.02 10.65
C ARG A 96 -10.44 -8.28 9.15
N VAL A 97 -10.95 -9.44 8.72
CA VAL A 97 -10.88 -9.89 7.33
C VAL A 97 -12.12 -9.45 6.59
N VAL A 98 -11.96 -8.67 5.51
CA VAL A 98 -13.07 -8.31 4.61
C VAL A 98 -12.94 -9.07 3.31
N ILE A 99 -13.92 -9.92 3.03
CA ILE A 99 -13.99 -10.75 1.83
C ILE A 99 -15.12 -10.19 0.94
N LYS A 100 -14.82 -9.84 -0.32
CA LYS A 100 -15.80 -9.18 -1.22
C LYS A 100 -16.67 -10.16 -2.01
N ARG A 101 -16.06 -11.12 -2.73
CA ARG A 101 -16.79 -12.01 -3.65
C ARG A 101 -17.21 -13.35 -3.06
N LYS A 102 -16.46 -13.85 -2.07
CA LYS A 102 -16.74 -15.11 -1.39
C LYS A 102 -17.13 -14.80 0.03
N ASN A 103 -17.99 -15.62 0.61
CA ASN A 103 -18.34 -15.44 2.03
C ASN A 103 -17.28 -16.01 2.96
N GLN A 104 -16.40 -16.89 2.46
CA GLN A 104 -15.41 -17.60 3.27
C GLN A 104 -14.26 -18.17 2.47
N PHE A 105 -13.17 -18.52 3.18
CA PHE A 105 -12.06 -19.35 2.67
C PHE A 105 -11.91 -20.60 3.53
N LYS A 106 -11.72 -21.74 2.84
CA LYS A 106 -11.45 -23.06 3.43
C LYS A 106 -9.98 -23.45 3.20
N LYS A 107 -9.55 -24.59 3.76
CA LYS A 107 -8.22 -25.16 3.54
C LYS A 107 -7.84 -25.18 2.05
N ASN A 108 -6.57 -24.95 1.76
CA ASN A 108 -5.97 -24.89 0.41
C ASN A 108 -6.54 -23.80 -0.50
N GLN A 109 -7.47 -22.96 -0.05
CA GLN A 109 -7.98 -21.87 -0.85
C GLN A 109 -7.07 -20.64 -0.77
N LYS A 110 -6.97 -19.96 -1.91
CA LYS A 110 -6.21 -18.72 -2.08
C LYS A 110 -7.15 -17.64 -2.60
N GLY A 111 -6.84 -16.40 -2.26
CA GLY A 111 -7.57 -15.24 -2.78
C GLY A 111 -7.12 -13.94 -2.17
N ASN A 112 -7.63 -12.86 -2.73
CA ASN A 112 -7.35 -11.53 -2.23
C ASN A 112 -8.40 -11.14 -1.17
N ILE A 113 -7.94 -10.48 -0.11
CA ILE A 113 -8.76 -9.96 0.97
C ILE A 113 -8.32 -8.55 1.33
N LEU A 114 -9.22 -7.79 1.95
CA LEU A 114 -8.87 -6.58 2.67
C LEU A 114 -8.73 -6.91 4.16
N LEU A 115 -7.65 -6.45 4.77
CA LEU A 115 -7.38 -6.52 6.19
C LEU A 115 -7.55 -5.13 6.79
N LEU A 116 -8.42 -5.02 7.79
CA LEU A 116 -8.60 -3.83 8.62
C LEU A 116 -7.89 -4.08 9.95
N LEU A 117 -6.77 -3.42 10.16
CA LEU A 117 -5.91 -3.59 11.33
C LEU A 117 -6.41 -2.72 12.50
N GLU A 118 -6.29 -3.22 13.73
CA GLU A 118 -6.70 -2.49 14.93
C GLU A 118 -5.71 -1.38 15.31
N SER A 119 -4.44 -1.53 14.95
CA SER A 119 -3.40 -0.50 15.12
C SER A 119 -2.64 -0.26 13.81
N GLN A 120 -1.93 0.86 13.75
CA GLN A 120 -1.08 1.20 12.61
C GLN A 120 0.21 0.37 12.64
N ILE A 121 0.64 -0.10 11.47
CA ILE A 121 1.93 -0.75 11.29
C ILE A 121 2.68 -0.15 10.10
N PRO A 122 4.01 -0.08 10.18
CA PRO A 122 4.84 0.19 9.01
C PRO A 122 4.91 -1.05 8.13
N ILE A 123 4.48 -0.93 6.89
CA ILE A 123 4.45 -2.06 5.97
C ILE A 123 4.80 -1.64 4.55
N SER A 124 5.43 -2.54 3.82
CA SER A 124 5.76 -2.37 2.41
C SER A 124 5.04 -3.40 1.55
N LEU A 125 4.90 -3.11 0.25
CA LEU A 125 4.42 -4.11 -0.70
C LEU A 125 5.33 -5.34 -0.67
N ASP A 126 4.70 -6.49 -0.87
CA ASP A 126 5.35 -7.81 -0.85
C ASP A 126 5.96 -8.22 0.52
N ASP A 127 5.55 -7.55 1.61
CA ASP A 127 5.77 -8.08 2.94
C ASP A 127 4.91 -9.32 3.17
N LYS A 128 5.53 -10.34 3.76
CA LYS A 128 4.87 -11.60 4.09
C LYS A 128 4.38 -11.58 5.53
N PHE A 129 3.28 -12.28 5.78
CA PHE A 129 2.74 -12.43 7.12
C PHE A 129 2.18 -13.83 7.36
N VAL A 130 2.12 -14.22 8.63
CA VAL A 130 1.43 -15.41 9.10
C VAL A 130 0.10 -14.98 9.70
N MET A 131 -0.96 -15.74 9.40
CA MET A 131 -2.30 -15.52 9.92
C MET A 131 -2.69 -16.64 10.88
N ARG A 132 -3.14 -16.25 12.07
CA ARG A 132 -3.63 -17.17 13.10
C ARG A 132 -5.07 -16.84 13.48
N SER A 133 -5.81 -17.85 13.91
CA SER A 133 -7.13 -17.64 14.51
C SER A 133 -7.01 -16.86 15.81
N TYR A 134 -8.06 -16.10 16.14
CA TYR A 134 -8.07 -15.29 17.37
C TYR A 134 -8.07 -16.18 18.61
N SER A 135 -8.96 -17.17 18.66
CA SER A 135 -9.08 -18.17 19.75
C SER A 135 -9.78 -19.42 19.22
N PRO A 136 -9.26 -20.63 19.46
CA PRO A 136 -7.89 -20.92 19.94
C PRO A 136 -6.84 -20.45 18.93
N MET A 137 -5.61 -20.19 19.41
CA MET A 137 -4.54 -19.62 18.58
C MET A 137 -3.86 -20.70 17.73
N ASN A 138 -4.42 -20.96 16.55
CA ASN A 138 -3.88 -21.89 15.56
C ASN A 138 -3.44 -21.15 14.29
N THR A 139 -2.35 -21.58 13.67
CA THR A 139 -1.97 -21.08 12.35
C THR A 139 -3.00 -21.57 11.33
N ILE A 140 -3.63 -20.64 10.63
CA ILE A 140 -4.68 -20.91 9.64
C ILE A 140 -4.25 -20.60 8.21
N GLY A 141 -3.22 -19.80 8.05
CA GLY A 141 -2.73 -19.40 6.74
C GLY A 141 -1.63 -18.36 6.83
N GLY A 142 -1.38 -17.71 5.73
CA GLY A 142 -0.48 -16.59 5.60
C GLY A 142 -0.71 -15.89 4.28
N GLY A 143 0.06 -14.86 4.03
CA GLY A 143 -0.13 -14.09 2.81
C GLY A 143 1.00 -13.14 2.50
N ILE A 144 0.76 -12.36 1.46
CA ILE A 144 1.65 -11.32 0.97
C ILE A 144 0.86 -10.03 0.75
N VAL A 145 1.42 -8.91 1.13
CA VAL A 145 0.81 -7.58 0.98
C VAL A 145 0.85 -7.16 -0.48
N LEU A 146 -0.31 -6.91 -1.07
CA LEU A 146 -0.43 -6.44 -2.44
C LEU A 146 -0.53 -4.92 -2.54
N TYR A 147 -1.20 -4.29 -1.55
CA TYR A 147 -1.37 -2.85 -1.50
C TYR A 147 -1.70 -2.39 -0.07
N HIS A 148 -1.29 -1.20 0.28
CA HIS A 148 -1.69 -0.51 1.51
C HIS A 148 -2.27 0.86 1.16
N PHE A 149 -3.18 1.34 1.97
CA PHE A 149 -3.91 2.57 1.69
C PHE A 149 -3.36 3.72 2.50
N GLU A 150 -3.15 4.83 1.80
CA GLU A 150 -2.98 6.16 2.38
C GLU A 150 -4.34 6.88 2.48
N ASP A 151 -5.24 6.62 1.49
CA ASP A 151 -6.63 7.10 1.47
C ASP A 151 -7.60 6.02 0.96
N ASP A 152 -8.90 6.19 1.20
CA ASP A 152 -9.94 5.20 0.91
C ASP A 152 -10.49 5.25 -0.53
N TYR A 153 -10.00 6.18 -1.34
CA TYR A 153 -10.55 6.45 -2.67
C TYR A 153 -10.63 5.23 -3.59
N ILE A 154 -9.61 4.37 -3.58
CA ILE A 154 -9.52 3.21 -4.48
C ILE A 154 -10.34 2.02 -3.99
N ILE A 155 -10.56 1.87 -2.67
CA ILE A 155 -11.26 0.70 -2.07
C ILE A 155 -12.69 0.54 -2.60
N ASN A 156 -13.35 1.65 -2.89
CA ASN A 156 -14.76 1.67 -3.28
C ASN A 156 -15.00 1.29 -4.75
N LYS A 157 -13.93 1.16 -5.55
CA LYS A 157 -14.08 0.70 -6.94
C LYS A 157 -14.45 -0.79 -6.95
N SER A 158 -15.50 -1.13 -7.67
CA SER A 158 -15.97 -2.51 -7.80
C SER A 158 -14.84 -3.42 -8.32
N ASN A 159 -14.69 -4.58 -7.69
CA ASN A 159 -13.71 -5.61 -8.06
C ASN A 159 -12.22 -5.24 -7.91
N PHE A 160 -11.87 -4.08 -7.33
CA PHE A 160 -10.47 -3.68 -7.16
C PHE A 160 -9.67 -4.73 -6.36
N ILE A 161 -10.20 -5.14 -5.20
CA ILE A 161 -9.53 -6.09 -4.30
C ILE A 161 -9.27 -7.43 -4.99
N ASP A 162 -10.26 -7.93 -5.72
CA ASP A 162 -10.17 -9.26 -6.34
C ASP A 162 -9.23 -9.31 -7.53
N ASN A 163 -9.08 -8.21 -8.24
CA ASN A 163 -8.34 -8.16 -9.52
C ASN A 163 -6.91 -7.64 -9.38
N ILE A 164 -6.47 -7.20 -8.19
CA ILE A 164 -5.11 -6.69 -8.01
C ILE A 164 -4.07 -7.81 -8.27
N PRO A 165 -3.12 -7.62 -9.20
CA PRO A 165 -2.17 -8.66 -9.60
C PRO A 165 -1.13 -8.97 -8.52
N LEU A 166 -0.65 -10.23 -8.52
CA LEU A 166 0.46 -10.65 -7.67
C LEU A 166 1.81 -10.16 -8.24
N ASN A 167 1.99 -10.20 -9.56
CA ASN A 167 3.21 -9.73 -10.21
C ASN A 167 3.38 -8.23 -9.97
N PRO A 168 4.55 -7.76 -9.48
CA PRO A 168 4.74 -6.35 -9.12
C PRO A 168 4.61 -5.37 -10.29
N LYS A 169 5.09 -5.73 -11.49
CA LYS A 169 5.00 -4.89 -12.70
C LYS A 169 3.55 -4.76 -13.19
N GLU A 170 2.82 -5.89 -13.25
CA GLU A 170 1.40 -5.90 -13.61
C GLU A 170 0.57 -5.14 -12.57
N ARG A 171 0.91 -5.31 -11.28
CA ARG A 171 0.28 -4.58 -10.18
C ARG A 171 0.52 -3.08 -10.28
N PHE A 172 1.73 -2.65 -10.63
CA PHE A 172 2.03 -1.24 -10.87
C PHE A 172 1.12 -0.67 -11.98
N PHE A 173 1.05 -1.33 -13.12
CA PHE A 173 0.17 -0.94 -14.24
C PHE A 173 -1.30 -0.89 -13.84
N PHE A 174 -1.76 -1.91 -13.12
CA PHE A 174 -3.13 -1.98 -12.61
C PHE A 174 -3.45 -0.79 -11.69
N LEU A 175 -2.55 -0.47 -10.76
CA LEU A 175 -2.72 0.63 -9.81
C LEU A 175 -2.69 2.00 -10.51
N VAL A 176 -1.81 2.22 -11.48
CA VAL A 176 -1.79 3.44 -12.31
C VAL A 176 -3.14 3.63 -13.01
N ASN A 177 -3.69 2.57 -13.62
CA ASN A 177 -5.00 2.62 -14.27
C ASN A 177 -6.16 2.85 -13.30
N CYS A 178 -6.08 2.32 -12.07
CA CYS A 178 -7.10 2.54 -11.05
C CYS A 178 -7.05 3.94 -10.44
N SER A 179 -5.88 4.58 -10.43
CA SER A 179 -5.65 5.91 -9.86
C SER A 179 -5.86 7.06 -10.86
N TRP A 180 -6.51 6.81 -11.98
CA TRP A 180 -6.63 7.78 -13.07
C TRP A 180 -7.29 9.11 -12.68
N GLU A 181 -8.15 9.15 -11.66
CA GLU A 181 -8.77 10.39 -11.15
C GLU A 181 -7.87 11.13 -10.15
N LYS A 182 -6.99 10.41 -9.47
CA LYS A 182 -5.97 10.94 -8.56
C LYS A 182 -4.61 10.33 -8.92
N PRO A 183 -4.06 10.73 -10.06
CA PRO A 183 -2.80 10.17 -10.53
C PRO A 183 -1.65 10.61 -9.64
N LYS A 184 -0.63 9.77 -9.52
CA LYS A 184 0.54 9.99 -8.69
C LYS A 184 1.77 10.33 -9.54
N THR A 185 2.69 11.09 -8.96
CA THR A 185 4.00 11.36 -9.53
C THR A 185 4.90 10.12 -9.50
N SER A 186 5.97 10.11 -10.30
CA SER A 186 7.00 9.07 -10.28
C SER A 186 7.56 8.87 -8.86
N LYS A 187 7.83 9.96 -8.15
CA LYS A 187 8.34 9.92 -6.77
C LYS A 187 7.36 9.23 -5.80
N GLU A 188 6.07 9.51 -5.90
CA GLU A 188 5.05 8.86 -5.07
C GLU A 188 4.92 7.37 -5.41
N TRP A 189 4.95 6.99 -6.69
CA TRP A 189 4.95 5.59 -7.09
C TRP A 189 6.19 4.84 -6.62
N LYS A 190 7.38 5.46 -6.71
CA LYS A 190 8.61 4.89 -6.17
C LYS A 190 8.53 4.67 -4.66
N LYS A 191 7.85 5.56 -3.92
CA LYS A 191 7.60 5.37 -2.50
C LYS A 191 6.66 4.19 -2.23
N VAL A 192 5.57 4.05 -2.99
CA VAL A 192 4.65 2.90 -2.89
C VAL A 192 5.39 1.59 -3.21
N PHE A 193 6.21 1.59 -4.27
CA PHE A 193 6.99 0.43 -4.72
C PHE A 193 8.44 0.48 -4.21
N ILE A 194 8.66 0.83 -2.95
CA ILE A 194 10.00 1.06 -2.39
C ILE A 194 10.98 -0.10 -2.62
N LYS A 195 10.50 -1.35 -2.55
CA LYS A 195 11.33 -2.54 -2.84
C LYS A 195 11.75 -2.66 -4.32
N TYR A 196 11.12 -1.88 -5.18
CA TYR A 196 11.32 -1.87 -6.63
C TYR A 196 11.66 -0.47 -7.13
N TYR A 197 12.17 0.39 -6.25
CA TYR A 197 12.45 1.80 -6.50
C TYR A 197 13.15 2.04 -7.84
N ASP A 198 14.23 1.30 -8.10
CA ASP A 198 15.05 1.41 -9.32
C ASP A 198 14.38 0.81 -10.57
N LYS A 199 13.30 0.04 -10.40
CA LYS A 199 12.59 -0.60 -11.51
C LYS A 199 11.41 0.20 -12.02
N VAL A 200 10.90 1.16 -11.26
CA VAL A 200 9.68 1.90 -11.60
C VAL A 200 9.82 2.67 -12.91
N ASP A 201 10.97 3.31 -13.16
CA ASP A 201 11.18 4.05 -14.40
C ASP A 201 11.21 3.13 -15.61
N ASN A 202 11.92 2.00 -15.54
CA ASN A 202 11.96 0.99 -16.60
C ASN A 202 10.55 0.41 -16.84
N TRP A 203 9.75 0.21 -15.79
CA TRP A 203 8.37 -0.24 -15.93
C TRP A 203 7.49 0.79 -16.66
N CYS A 204 7.73 2.09 -16.46
CA CYS A 204 7.01 3.11 -17.19
C CYS A 204 7.28 3.03 -18.71
N GLU A 205 8.52 2.79 -19.09
CA GLU A 205 8.92 2.61 -20.49
C GLU A 205 8.32 1.33 -21.08
N ASP A 206 8.54 0.19 -20.44
CA ASP A 206 8.06 -1.13 -20.88
C ASP A 206 6.52 -1.19 -21.03
N LEU A 207 5.79 -0.46 -20.18
CA LEU A 207 4.32 -0.41 -20.17
C LEU A 207 3.77 0.76 -21.00
N SER A 208 4.62 1.50 -21.71
CA SER A 208 4.28 2.68 -22.53
C SER A 208 3.46 3.72 -21.74
N LEU A 209 3.73 3.87 -20.45
CA LEU A 209 3.12 4.89 -19.62
C LEU A 209 3.68 6.27 -19.98
N LYS A 210 2.86 7.29 -19.85
CA LYS A 210 3.24 8.68 -20.14
C LYS A 210 3.53 9.42 -18.83
N LYS A 211 4.42 10.41 -18.91
CA LYS A 211 4.69 11.37 -17.84
C LYS A 211 4.30 12.77 -18.27
N SER A 212 3.63 13.50 -17.39
CA SER A 212 3.37 14.94 -17.58
C SER A 212 4.63 15.76 -17.28
N LYS A 213 4.57 17.08 -17.57
CA LYS A 213 5.63 18.04 -17.18
C LYS A 213 5.84 18.07 -15.65
N SER A 214 4.80 17.77 -14.88
CA SER A 214 4.84 17.69 -13.40
C SER A 214 5.19 16.28 -12.89
N ASP A 215 5.80 15.42 -13.73
CA ASP A 215 6.22 14.04 -13.42
C ASP A 215 5.07 13.10 -12.99
N ILE A 216 3.83 13.45 -13.30
CA ILE A 216 2.66 12.58 -13.04
C ILE A 216 2.64 11.43 -14.06
N ILE A 217 2.46 10.20 -13.57
CA ILE A 217 2.41 8.98 -14.39
C ILE A 217 0.96 8.61 -14.70
N PHE A 218 0.66 8.36 -15.99
CA PHE A 218 -0.65 7.92 -16.45
C PHE A 218 -0.57 7.01 -17.67
N SER A 219 -1.62 6.22 -17.90
CA SER A 219 -1.76 5.39 -19.09
C SER A 219 -2.61 6.08 -20.16
N LEU A 220 -2.50 5.63 -21.41
CA LEU A 220 -3.38 6.09 -22.49
C LEU A 220 -4.85 5.83 -22.17
N ASN A 221 -5.16 4.71 -21.53
CA ASN A 221 -6.52 4.39 -21.09
C ASN A 221 -7.05 5.40 -20.03
N SER A 222 -6.18 5.91 -19.16
CA SER A 222 -6.52 6.98 -18.21
C SER A 222 -6.94 8.26 -18.91
N ILE A 223 -6.25 8.62 -20.01
CA ILE A 223 -6.58 9.79 -20.83
C ILE A 223 -7.97 9.63 -21.48
N GLU A 224 -8.24 8.47 -22.06
CA GLU A 224 -9.53 8.23 -22.73
C GLU A 224 -10.70 8.24 -21.75
N ARG A 225 -10.49 7.68 -20.54
CA ARG A 225 -11.47 7.79 -19.43
C ARG A 225 -11.70 9.25 -19.03
N GLY A 226 -10.62 10.02 -18.88
CA GLY A 226 -10.69 11.44 -18.59
C GLY A 226 -11.47 12.22 -19.66
N LYS A 227 -11.14 12.02 -20.94
CA LYS A 227 -11.88 12.63 -22.04
C LYS A 227 -13.37 12.28 -22.03
N THR A 228 -13.69 11.02 -21.74
CA THR A 228 -15.09 10.57 -21.67
C THR A 228 -15.83 11.25 -20.52
N LYS A 229 -15.22 11.32 -19.34
CA LYS A 229 -15.80 12.02 -18.18
C LYS A 229 -16.01 13.51 -18.46
N MET A 230 -15.04 14.16 -19.11
CA MET A 230 -15.15 15.56 -19.53
C MET A 230 -16.29 15.78 -20.55
N LYS A 231 -16.44 14.91 -21.54
CA LYS A 231 -17.54 15.00 -22.52
C LYS A 231 -18.91 14.91 -21.84
N ILE A 232 -19.06 14.01 -20.86
CA ILE A 232 -20.31 13.88 -20.08
C ILE A 232 -20.55 15.16 -19.30
N PHE A 233 -19.54 15.63 -18.57
CA PHE A 233 -19.63 16.86 -17.78
C PHE A 233 -20.05 18.07 -18.65
N PHE A 234 -19.42 18.28 -19.81
CA PHE A 234 -19.76 19.35 -20.70
C PHE A 234 -21.21 19.25 -21.21
N LYS A 235 -21.67 18.06 -21.58
CA LYS A 235 -23.07 17.86 -21.98
C LYS A 235 -24.05 18.25 -20.86
N GLU A 236 -23.78 17.80 -19.63
CA GLU A 236 -24.62 18.12 -18.48
C GLU A 236 -24.57 19.62 -18.12
N PHE A 237 -23.39 20.24 -18.19
CA PHE A 237 -23.25 21.66 -17.92
C PHE A 237 -24.03 22.51 -18.94
N HIS A 238 -23.88 22.25 -20.24
CA HIS A 238 -24.59 23.00 -21.28
C HIS A 238 -26.10 22.73 -21.31
N SER A 239 -26.56 21.55 -20.92
CA SER A 239 -27.98 21.30 -20.77
C SER A 239 -28.63 22.15 -19.69
N ARG A 240 -27.89 22.46 -18.61
CA ARG A 240 -28.36 23.34 -17.51
C ARG A 240 -28.09 24.83 -17.75
N ASN A 241 -27.17 25.16 -18.65
CA ASN A 241 -26.67 26.51 -18.92
C ASN A 241 -26.62 26.77 -20.43
N SER A 242 -27.76 26.67 -21.11
CA SER A 242 -27.87 26.70 -22.58
C SER A 242 -27.36 27.98 -23.23
N LEU A 243 -27.31 29.10 -22.50
CA LEU A 243 -26.83 30.40 -22.98
C LEU A 243 -25.32 30.64 -22.78
N ARG A 244 -24.60 29.70 -22.16
CA ARG A 244 -23.15 29.84 -21.94
C ARG A 244 -22.36 29.14 -23.03
N ASN A 245 -21.46 29.89 -23.68
CA ASN A 245 -20.59 29.37 -24.75
C ASN A 245 -19.38 28.57 -24.28
N GLY A 246 -19.14 28.45 -22.96
CA GLY A 246 -18.02 27.71 -22.39
C GLY A 246 -18.18 27.43 -20.92
N VAL A 247 -17.27 26.62 -20.37
CA VAL A 247 -17.21 26.29 -18.93
C VAL A 247 -15.93 26.92 -18.36
N PRO A 248 -16.02 27.73 -17.27
CA PRO A 248 -14.84 28.23 -16.61
C PRO A 248 -13.99 27.07 -16.08
N ILE A 249 -12.66 27.19 -16.22
CA ILE A 249 -11.74 26.11 -15.86
C ILE A 249 -11.83 25.75 -14.35
N GLU A 250 -12.08 26.76 -13.50
CA GLU A 250 -12.30 26.59 -12.07
C GLU A 250 -13.53 25.72 -11.76
N THR A 251 -14.60 25.86 -12.57
CA THR A 251 -15.80 25.04 -12.45
C THR A 251 -15.53 23.58 -12.81
N ILE A 252 -14.62 23.32 -13.75
CA ILE A 252 -14.20 21.97 -14.11
C ILE A 252 -13.46 21.34 -12.93
N PHE A 253 -12.48 22.02 -12.37
CA PHE A 253 -11.70 21.50 -11.24
C PHE A 253 -12.54 21.29 -9.98
N SER A 254 -13.43 22.22 -9.64
CA SER A 254 -14.29 22.11 -8.45
C SER A 254 -15.32 20.98 -8.54
N SER A 255 -15.77 20.65 -9.76
CA SER A 255 -16.80 19.60 -9.98
C SER A 255 -16.23 18.21 -10.26
N THR A 256 -14.92 18.09 -10.57
CA THR A 256 -14.32 16.82 -10.95
C THR A 256 -13.39 16.22 -9.90
N ASP A 257 -13.09 16.91 -8.80
CA ASP A 257 -12.06 16.53 -7.80
C ASP A 257 -10.70 16.19 -8.41
N TRP A 258 -10.40 16.72 -9.60
CA TRP A 258 -9.14 16.48 -10.27
C TRP A 258 -8.05 17.39 -9.74
N PRO A 259 -6.80 16.91 -9.66
CA PRO A 259 -5.66 17.76 -9.31
C PRO A 259 -5.46 18.84 -10.38
N GLN A 260 -5.14 20.04 -9.92
CA GLN A 260 -4.80 21.19 -10.79
C GLN A 260 -3.52 20.98 -11.57
#